data_bd558b0906d35e6c7542b9bec4b4a810
#
_entry.id   bd558b0906d35e6c7542b9bec4b4a810
#
_cell.length_a   1.000
_cell.length_b   1.000
_cell.length_c   1.000
_cell.angle_alpha   90.00
_cell.angle_beta   90.00
_cell.angle_gamma   90.00
#
_symmetry.space_group_name_H-M   'P 1'
#
loop_
_entity.id
_entity.type
_entity.pdbx_description
1 polymer ?
#
loop_
_entity_poly.entity_id
_entity_poly.type
_entity_poly.pdbx_seq_one_letter_code
_entity_poly.pdbx_strand_id
1 'polypeptide(L)'
;MMHLGIYENARMFCDWLEPAEWFDTKGPVKTAEWLQVPREALSKLHSTIDVTVLRRFATSSKLEPGQVIWELMQMIGSDLLYYLNTMRERIQLLEKHLQFWQFEQNQETFTAVFLPRIETGMEDLSGVISRHLRNIGRDQEVVAMIYPDRRGEGYGLSRHNDHPRLDFTRIADHPQVHFAHPRGFVAKTSVTDLAILREFVLTSWK
;
A
#
# COMPACT_ATOMS: atom_id res chain seq x y z
N MET A 1 9.74 -19.71 -7.14
CA MET A 1 9.77 -18.49 -6.29
C MET A 1 9.55 -18.80 -4.81
N MET A 2 8.65 -19.72 -4.44
CA MET A 2 8.36 -20.07 -3.03
C MET A 2 9.56 -20.63 -2.25
N HIS A 3 10.54 -21.25 -2.91
CA HIS A 3 11.67 -21.91 -2.24
C HIS A 3 12.79 -20.98 -1.74
N LEU A 4 12.68 -19.66 -1.92
CA LEU A 4 13.79 -18.73 -1.67
C LEU A 4 13.52 -17.70 -0.56
N GLY A 5 12.51 -17.88 0.28
CA GLY A 5 12.14 -16.88 1.29
C GLY A 5 11.63 -15.54 0.69
N ILE A 6 11.49 -15.49 -0.62
CA ILE A 6 11.04 -14.31 -1.37
C ILE A 6 9.53 -14.12 -1.19
N TYR A 7 8.81 -15.22 -0.93
CA TYR A 7 7.36 -15.22 -0.78
C TYR A 7 6.90 -14.32 0.36
N GLU A 8 7.49 -14.46 1.53
CA GLU A 8 7.11 -13.65 2.70
C GLU A 8 7.32 -12.16 2.46
N ASN A 9 8.41 -11.79 1.81
CA ASN A 9 8.70 -10.41 1.45
C ASN A 9 7.76 -9.90 0.34
N ALA A 10 7.47 -10.71 -0.68
CA ALA A 10 6.55 -10.37 -1.75
C ALA A 10 5.11 -10.19 -1.24
N ARG A 11 4.69 -10.99 -0.25
CA ARG A 11 3.40 -10.90 0.41
C ARG A 11 3.15 -9.53 1.05
N MET A 12 4.20 -8.86 1.53
CA MET A 12 4.12 -7.51 2.06
C MET A 12 3.74 -6.45 1.00
N PHE A 13 3.96 -6.73 -0.28
CA PHE A 13 3.80 -5.77 -1.37
C PHE A 13 2.73 -6.12 -2.39
N CYS A 14 2.29 -7.37 -2.39
CA CYS A 14 1.37 -7.88 -3.39
C CYS A 14 0.12 -8.48 -2.72
N ASP A 15 -0.94 -7.70 -2.58
CA ASP A 15 -2.20 -8.14 -1.95
C ASP A 15 -2.84 -9.35 -2.65
N TRP A 16 -2.48 -9.59 -3.89
CA TRP A 16 -2.96 -10.73 -4.68
C TRP A 16 -2.15 -12.01 -4.50
N LEU A 17 -0.98 -11.96 -3.86
CA LEU A 17 -0.09 -13.12 -3.79
C LEU A 17 -0.62 -14.20 -2.84
N GLU A 18 -1.18 -13.81 -1.69
CA GLU A 18 -1.80 -14.74 -0.75
C GLU A 18 -3.08 -15.39 -1.32
N PRO A 19 -4.00 -14.63 -1.93
CA PRO A 19 -5.10 -15.22 -2.68
C PRO A 19 -4.66 -16.18 -3.80
N ALA A 20 -3.56 -15.88 -4.50
CA ALA A 20 -3.00 -16.75 -5.52
C ALA A 20 -2.49 -18.07 -4.95
N GLU A 21 -1.77 -18.02 -3.83
CA GLU A 21 -1.30 -19.21 -3.12
C GLU A 21 -2.48 -20.07 -2.62
N TRP A 22 -3.49 -19.44 -2.04
CA TRP A 22 -4.69 -20.14 -1.60
C TRP A 22 -5.40 -20.81 -2.76
N PHE A 23 -5.51 -20.11 -3.90
CA PHE A 23 -6.12 -20.67 -5.10
C PHE A 23 -5.36 -21.89 -5.61
N ASP A 24 -4.03 -21.83 -5.64
CA ASP A 24 -3.17 -22.91 -6.11
C ASP A 24 -3.15 -24.10 -5.14
N THR A 25 -3.07 -23.85 -3.84
CA THR A 25 -2.88 -24.89 -2.82
C THR A 25 -4.18 -25.45 -2.25
N LYS A 26 -5.24 -24.65 -2.16
CA LYS A 26 -6.53 -25.03 -1.53
C LYS A 26 -7.68 -25.12 -2.53
N GLY A 27 -7.49 -24.61 -3.74
CA GLY A 27 -8.48 -24.59 -4.81
C GLY A 27 -9.53 -23.47 -4.69
N PRO A 28 -10.31 -23.26 -5.77
CA PRO A 28 -11.18 -22.09 -5.91
C PRO A 28 -12.29 -22.00 -4.85
N VAL A 29 -12.83 -23.12 -4.40
CA VAL A 29 -13.94 -23.12 -3.42
C VAL A 29 -13.47 -22.59 -2.08
N LYS A 30 -12.38 -23.16 -1.53
CA LYS A 30 -11.83 -22.73 -0.23
C LYS A 30 -11.27 -21.32 -0.28
N THR A 31 -10.73 -20.91 -1.41
CA THR A 31 -10.26 -19.52 -1.60
C THR A 31 -11.44 -18.55 -1.62
N ALA A 32 -12.55 -18.88 -2.25
CA ALA A 32 -13.76 -18.06 -2.22
C ALA A 32 -14.33 -17.92 -0.80
N GLU A 33 -14.39 -19.01 -0.06
CA GLU A 33 -14.83 -19.03 1.34
C GLU A 33 -13.93 -18.16 2.22
N TRP A 34 -12.61 -18.30 2.09
CA TRP A 34 -11.63 -17.53 2.83
C TRP A 34 -11.72 -16.02 2.53
N LEU A 35 -11.87 -15.65 1.26
CA LEU A 35 -12.02 -14.27 0.82
C LEU A 35 -13.44 -13.70 1.08
N GLN A 36 -14.40 -14.54 1.48
CA GLN A 36 -15.81 -14.16 1.64
C GLN A 36 -16.41 -13.55 0.36
N VAL A 37 -16.06 -14.09 -0.79
CA VAL A 37 -16.55 -13.62 -2.10
C VAL A 37 -17.25 -14.75 -2.86
N PRO A 38 -18.19 -14.43 -3.77
CA PRO A 38 -18.73 -15.42 -4.68
C PRO A 38 -17.64 -16.07 -5.51
N ARG A 39 -17.77 -17.37 -5.79
CA ARG A 39 -16.80 -18.13 -6.58
C ARG A 39 -16.53 -17.50 -7.95
N GLU A 40 -17.52 -16.87 -8.53
CA GLU A 40 -17.45 -16.18 -9.83
C GLU A 40 -16.50 -14.96 -9.78
N ALA A 41 -16.37 -14.29 -8.63
CA ALA A 41 -15.45 -13.18 -8.44
C ALA A 41 -13.98 -13.63 -8.54
N LEU A 42 -13.68 -14.90 -8.26
CA LEU A 42 -12.34 -15.47 -8.40
C LEU A 42 -11.88 -15.58 -9.85
N SER A 43 -12.78 -15.65 -10.82
CA SER A 43 -12.41 -15.73 -12.22
C SER A 43 -11.64 -14.49 -12.67
N LYS A 44 -12.01 -13.32 -12.14
CA LYS A 44 -11.31 -12.05 -12.37
C LYS A 44 -9.95 -12.04 -11.68
N LEU A 45 -9.89 -12.49 -10.44
CA LEU A 45 -8.63 -12.61 -9.69
C LEU A 45 -7.69 -13.61 -10.40
N HIS A 46 -8.21 -14.78 -10.78
CA HIS A 46 -7.47 -15.80 -11.52
C HIS A 46 -6.92 -15.25 -12.84
N SER A 47 -7.71 -14.54 -13.63
CA SER A 47 -7.28 -13.96 -14.90
C SER A 47 -6.20 -12.87 -14.72
N THR A 48 -6.20 -12.19 -13.58
CA THR A 48 -5.19 -11.17 -13.23
C THR A 48 -3.87 -11.81 -12.78
N ILE A 49 -3.97 -12.98 -12.11
CA ILE A 49 -2.83 -13.73 -11.58
C ILE A 49 -2.34 -14.76 -12.59
N ASP A 50 -3.22 -15.19 -13.46
CA ASP A 50 -2.91 -16.22 -14.44
C ASP A 50 -1.90 -15.66 -15.45
N VAL A 51 -0.67 -16.08 -15.25
CA VAL A 51 0.39 -15.96 -16.24
C VAL A 51 0.05 -16.89 -17.41
N THR A 52 -1.19 -16.78 -17.91
CA THR A 52 -1.79 -17.71 -18.89
C THR A 52 -0.92 -17.81 -20.14
N VAL A 53 -0.28 -16.71 -20.50
CA VAL A 53 0.66 -16.69 -21.61
C VAL A 53 1.87 -17.57 -21.28
N LEU A 54 2.51 -17.40 -20.13
CA LEU A 54 3.66 -18.21 -19.71
C LEU A 54 3.26 -19.67 -19.46
N ARG A 55 2.10 -19.91 -18.86
CA ARG A 55 1.58 -21.26 -18.62
C ARG A 55 1.28 -22.00 -19.93
N ARG A 56 0.66 -21.33 -20.90
CA ARG A 56 0.42 -21.91 -22.24
C ARG A 56 1.73 -22.22 -22.97
N PHE A 57 2.72 -21.35 -22.88
CA PHE A 57 4.03 -21.62 -23.45
C PHE A 57 4.75 -22.75 -22.71
N ALA A 58 4.66 -22.82 -21.38
CA ALA A 58 5.28 -23.86 -20.57
C ALA A 58 4.69 -25.26 -20.82
N THR A 59 3.40 -25.37 -21.19
CA THR A 59 2.75 -26.63 -21.52
C THR A 59 3.03 -27.11 -22.94
N SER A 60 3.46 -26.23 -23.83
CA SER A 60 3.71 -26.54 -25.24
C SER A 60 5.17 -26.89 -25.58
N SER A 61 6.11 -26.64 -24.68
CA SER A 61 7.54 -26.85 -24.90
C SER A 61 8.24 -27.34 -23.64
N LYS A 62 9.29 -28.13 -23.81
CA LYS A 62 10.20 -28.42 -22.71
C LYS A 62 10.88 -27.14 -22.29
N LEU A 63 10.86 -26.85 -20.99
CA LEU A 63 11.58 -25.70 -20.41
C LEU A 63 13.05 -26.08 -20.24
N GLU A 64 13.85 -25.84 -21.25
CA GLU A 64 15.28 -26.12 -21.25
C GLU A 64 16.09 -24.81 -21.32
N PRO A 65 17.26 -24.73 -20.65
CA PRO A 65 18.16 -23.60 -20.78
C PRO A 65 18.46 -23.30 -22.27
N GLY A 66 18.48 -22.02 -22.62
CA GLY A 66 18.71 -21.55 -23.98
C GLY A 66 17.46 -21.45 -24.86
N GLN A 67 16.30 -21.86 -24.37
CA GLN A 67 15.03 -21.59 -25.04
C GLN A 67 14.52 -20.20 -24.71
N VAL A 68 13.85 -19.56 -25.69
CA VAL A 68 13.31 -18.20 -25.54
C VAL A 68 12.41 -18.06 -24.30
N ILE A 69 11.60 -19.06 -24.02
CA ILE A 69 10.72 -19.05 -22.85
C ILE A 69 11.50 -19.13 -21.53
N TRP A 70 12.59 -19.89 -21.50
CA TRP A 70 13.48 -19.98 -20.35
C TRP A 70 14.14 -18.62 -20.05
N GLU A 71 14.69 -17.99 -21.07
CA GLU A 71 15.31 -16.67 -20.96
C GLU A 71 14.33 -15.60 -20.51
N LEU A 72 13.10 -15.63 -21.06
CA LEU A 72 12.02 -14.74 -20.64
C LEU A 72 11.65 -14.94 -19.16
N MET A 73 11.53 -16.18 -18.72
CA MET A 73 11.24 -16.49 -17.30
C MET A 73 12.36 -16.05 -16.35
N GLN A 74 13.62 -16.21 -16.79
CA GLN A 74 14.77 -15.72 -16.00
C GLN A 74 14.78 -14.20 -15.91
N MET A 75 14.52 -13.50 -17.02
CA MET A 75 14.44 -12.05 -17.06
C MET A 75 13.33 -11.54 -16.10
N ILE A 76 12.11 -12.07 -16.22
CA ILE A 76 11.00 -11.71 -15.33
C ILE A 76 11.34 -12.02 -13.87
N GLY A 77 11.96 -13.17 -13.61
CA GLY A 77 12.38 -13.55 -12.25
C GLY A 77 13.42 -12.60 -11.67
N SER A 78 14.39 -12.19 -12.48
CA SER A 78 15.42 -11.23 -12.08
C SER A 78 14.87 -9.85 -11.81
N ASP A 79 13.97 -9.37 -12.66
CA ASP A 79 13.29 -8.08 -12.48
C ASP A 79 12.43 -8.10 -11.20
N LEU A 80 11.73 -9.20 -10.94
CA LEU A 80 10.96 -9.36 -9.72
C LEU A 80 11.84 -9.34 -8.47
N LEU A 81 12.98 -10.04 -8.48
CA LEU A 81 13.95 -10.02 -7.38
C LEU A 81 14.51 -8.63 -7.13
N TYR A 82 14.88 -7.94 -8.19
CA TYR A 82 15.35 -6.55 -8.12
C TYR A 82 14.28 -5.65 -7.49
N TYR A 83 13.04 -5.75 -7.97
CA TYR A 83 11.91 -5.01 -7.42
C TYR A 83 11.71 -5.29 -5.92
N LEU A 84 11.70 -6.56 -5.51
CA LEU A 84 11.51 -6.95 -4.11
C LEU A 84 12.62 -6.42 -3.20
N ASN A 85 13.88 -6.50 -3.63
CA ASN A 85 15.01 -5.96 -2.86
C ASN A 85 14.92 -4.45 -2.73
N THR A 86 14.63 -3.75 -3.83
CA THR A 86 14.43 -2.29 -3.82
C THR A 86 13.27 -1.90 -2.89
N MET A 87 12.18 -2.64 -2.90
CA MET A 87 11.05 -2.38 -2.01
C MET A 87 11.39 -2.62 -0.55
N ARG A 88 12.19 -3.65 -0.24
CA ARG A 88 12.68 -3.88 1.12
C ARG A 88 13.51 -2.71 1.65
N GLU A 89 14.45 -2.22 0.87
CA GLU A 89 15.27 -1.06 1.23
C GLU A 89 14.40 0.18 1.46
N ARG A 90 13.42 0.41 0.59
CA ARG A 90 12.47 1.51 0.72
C ARG A 90 11.60 1.42 1.98
N ILE A 91 11.17 0.21 2.35
CA ILE A 91 10.41 0.02 3.59
C ILE A 91 11.29 0.26 4.82
N GLN A 92 12.52 -0.23 4.83
CA GLN A 92 13.45 0.07 5.91
C GLN A 92 13.68 1.58 6.06
N LEU A 93 13.76 2.29 4.94
CA LEU A 93 13.85 3.76 4.94
C LEU A 93 12.58 4.39 5.51
N LEU A 94 11.40 3.90 5.12
CA LEU A 94 10.13 4.36 5.64
C LEU A 94 10.03 4.11 7.15
N GLU A 95 10.35 2.92 7.62
CA GLU A 95 10.34 2.54 9.06
C GLU A 95 11.23 3.47 9.89
N LYS A 96 12.42 3.77 9.39
CA LYS A 96 13.37 4.66 10.07
C LYS A 96 12.85 6.09 10.25
N HIS A 97 12.01 6.57 9.35
CA HIS A 97 11.57 7.96 9.31
C HIS A 97 10.10 8.17 9.67
N LEU A 98 9.28 7.11 9.67
CA LEU A 98 7.87 7.21 10.02
C LEU A 98 7.70 7.61 11.49
N GLN A 99 6.97 8.68 11.74
CA GLN A 99 6.70 9.21 13.07
C GLN A 99 5.25 9.00 13.44
N PHE A 100 5.00 8.64 14.70
CA PHE A 100 3.66 8.53 15.24
C PHE A 100 3.38 9.76 16.09
N TRP A 101 2.42 10.56 15.65
CA TRP A 101 1.99 11.76 16.33
C TRP A 101 0.76 11.46 17.17
N GLN A 102 0.87 11.71 18.48
CA GLN A 102 -0.26 11.62 19.40
C GLN A 102 -0.97 12.97 19.45
N PHE A 103 -2.30 12.91 19.49
CA PHE A 103 -3.18 14.05 19.64
C PHE A 103 -4.15 13.79 20.77
N GLU A 104 -4.57 14.85 21.44
CA GLU A 104 -5.61 14.84 22.44
C GLU A 104 -6.62 15.93 22.13
N GLN A 105 -7.89 15.58 21.99
CA GLN A 105 -8.98 16.51 21.76
C GLN A 105 -10.28 15.94 22.33
N ASN A 106 -11.03 16.78 23.08
CA ASN A 106 -12.29 16.40 23.70
C ASN A 106 -12.19 15.15 24.60
N GLN A 107 -11.10 15.03 25.36
CA GLN A 107 -10.80 13.87 26.23
C GLN A 107 -10.57 12.54 25.48
N GLU A 108 -10.34 12.60 24.19
CA GLU A 108 -10.00 11.45 23.37
C GLU A 108 -8.58 11.59 22.85
N THR A 109 -7.86 10.47 22.87
CA THR A 109 -6.53 10.35 22.25
C THR A 109 -6.62 9.62 20.94
N PHE A 110 -5.90 10.12 19.93
CA PHE A 110 -5.80 9.45 18.63
C PHE A 110 -4.41 9.64 18.04
N THR A 111 -4.06 8.78 17.10
CA THR A 111 -2.73 8.75 16.49
C THR A 111 -2.81 9.07 15.00
N ALA A 112 -1.93 9.94 14.52
CA ALA A 112 -1.63 10.05 13.10
C ALA A 112 -0.19 9.61 12.82
N VAL A 113 0.08 9.13 11.62
CA VAL A 113 1.45 8.91 11.16
C VAL A 113 1.89 10.04 10.26
N PHE A 114 3.13 10.44 10.43
CA PHE A 114 3.79 11.45 9.62
C PHE A 114 5.06 10.87 9.00
N LEU A 115 5.18 11.00 7.69
CA LEU A 115 6.41 10.72 6.95
C LEU A 115 7.02 12.06 6.52
N PRO A 116 8.22 12.41 7.00
CA PRO A 116 8.91 13.60 6.53
C PRO A 116 9.28 13.46 5.05
N ARG A 117 9.61 14.60 4.42
CA ARG A 117 10.06 14.59 3.02
C ARG A 117 11.43 13.95 2.93
N ILE A 118 11.44 12.75 2.45
CA ILE A 118 12.63 11.94 2.12
C ILE A 118 12.46 11.34 0.73
N GLU A 119 13.56 11.07 0.06
CA GLU A 119 13.52 10.38 -1.22
C GLU A 119 13.29 8.89 -0.99
N THR A 120 12.05 8.46 -1.11
CA THR A 120 11.67 7.04 -0.93
C THR A 120 11.67 6.26 -2.24
N GLY A 121 11.58 6.96 -3.38
CA GLY A 121 11.35 6.35 -4.68
C GLY A 121 9.99 5.60 -4.79
N MET A 122 9.07 5.82 -3.86
CA MET A 122 7.75 5.20 -3.85
C MET A 122 6.70 6.10 -4.50
N GLU A 123 5.85 5.51 -5.32
CA GLU A 123 4.80 6.27 -6.02
C GLU A 123 3.53 6.44 -5.17
N ASP A 124 3.08 5.39 -4.51
CA ASP A 124 1.88 5.37 -3.66
C ASP A 124 2.28 5.30 -2.18
N LEU A 125 2.67 6.44 -1.61
CA LEU A 125 3.08 6.51 -0.20
C LEU A 125 1.92 6.16 0.75
N SER A 126 0.70 6.58 0.47
CA SER A 126 -0.45 6.30 1.33
C SER A 126 -0.76 4.81 1.39
N GLY A 127 -0.74 4.13 0.24
CA GLY A 127 -0.95 2.69 0.17
C GLY A 127 0.18 1.90 0.84
N VAL A 128 1.43 2.33 0.66
CA VAL A 128 2.59 1.67 1.29
C VAL A 128 2.56 1.86 2.81
N ILE A 129 2.30 3.08 3.32
CA ILE A 129 2.17 3.34 4.76
C ILE A 129 1.03 2.50 5.35
N SER A 130 -0.14 2.49 4.72
CA SER A 130 -1.30 1.72 5.19
C SER A 130 -0.99 0.22 5.28
N ARG A 131 -0.31 -0.32 4.28
CA ARG A 131 0.12 -1.73 4.26
C ARG A 131 1.15 -2.02 5.34
N HIS A 132 2.12 -1.13 5.52
CA HIS A 132 3.11 -1.24 6.57
C HIS A 132 2.47 -1.24 7.97
N LEU A 133 1.53 -0.32 8.24
CA LEU A 133 0.80 -0.27 9.51
C LEU A 133 0.06 -1.57 9.82
N ARG A 134 -0.56 -2.20 8.81
CA ARG A 134 -1.18 -3.52 8.97
C ARG A 134 -0.17 -4.60 9.32
N ASN A 135 0.99 -4.61 8.65
CA ASN A 135 2.03 -5.61 8.90
C ASN A 135 2.63 -5.53 10.30
N ILE A 136 2.76 -4.33 10.86
CA ILE A 136 3.25 -4.15 12.24
C ILE A 136 2.13 -4.19 13.30
N GLY A 137 0.89 -4.48 12.90
CA GLY A 137 -0.27 -4.61 13.80
C GLY A 137 -0.76 -3.30 14.41
N ARG A 138 -0.45 -2.15 13.80
CA ARG A 138 -0.81 -0.82 14.30
C ARG A 138 -1.86 -0.10 13.46
N ASP A 139 -2.49 -0.77 12.52
CA ASP A 139 -3.44 -0.13 11.61
C ASP A 139 -4.71 0.36 12.31
N GLN A 140 -5.12 -0.25 13.43
CA GLN A 140 -6.28 0.19 14.19
C GLN A 140 -6.01 1.39 15.10
N GLU A 141 -4.75 1.69 15.41
CA GLU A 141 -4.37 2.82 16.25
C GLU A 141 -4.32 4.14 15.48
N VAL A 142 -4.14 4.06 14.18
CA VAL A 142 -3.88 5.22 13.32
C VAL A 142 -5.15 5.67 12.62
N VAL A 143 -5.45 6.96 12.70
CA VAL A 143 -6.63 7.57 12.08
C VAL A 143 -6.30 8.40 10.84
N ALA A 144 -5.09 8.94 10.78
CA ALA A 144 -4.62 9.80 9.69
C ALA A 144 -3.19 9.48 9.25
N MET A 145 -2.91 9.73 7.99
CA MET A 145 -1.59 9.64 7.41
C MET A 145 -1.23 11.00 6.78
N ILE A 146 -0.04 11.51 7.11
CA ILE A 146 0.54 12.72 6.55
C ILE A 146 1.81 12.33 5.83
N TYR A 147 1.91 12.62 4.54
CA TYR A 147 3.01 12.20 3.69
C TYR A 147 3.32 13.25 2.61
N PRO A 148 4.57 13.32 2.11
CA PRO A 148 4.96 14.26 1.06
C PRO A 148 4.05 14.19 -0.17
N ASP A 149 3.57 15.34 -0.65
CA ASP A 149 2.87 15.37 -1.94
C ASP A 149 3.91 15.26 -3.08
N ARG A 150 3.65 14.42 -4.06
CA ARG A 150 4.49 14.24 -5.25
C ARG A 150 4.51 15.44 -6.19
N ARG A 151 3.44 16.23 -6.17
CA ARG A 151 3.20 17.34 -7.12
C ARG A 151 3.71 18.68 -6.65
N GLY A 152 4.21 18.77 -5.42
CA GLY A 152 4.64 20.01 -4.82
C GLY A 152 5.50 19.82 -3.57
N GLU A 153 5.84 20.91 -2.91
CA GLU A 153 6.67 20.88 -1.70
C GLU A 153 5.89 20.55 -0.43
N GLY A 154 4.56 20.59 -0.47
CA GLY A 154 3.70 20.36 0.68
C GLY A 154 3.39 18.89 0.96
N TYR A 155 2.33 18.67 1.71
CA TYR A 155 1.93 17.36 2.20
C TYR A 155 0.51 16.98 1.80
N GLY A 156 0.33 15.68 1.58
CA GLY A 156 -0.97 15.06 1.53
C GLY A 156 -1.40 14.58 2.91
N LEU A 157 -2.67 14.76 3.24
CA LEU A 157 -3.32 14.22 4.41
C LEU A 157 -4.41 13.26 3.96
N SER A 158 -4.46 12.06 4.52
CA SER A 158 -5.51 11.11 4.20
C SER A 158 -6.02 10.39 5.46
N ARG A 159 -7.31 10.04 5.42
CA ARG A 159 -7.87 9.15 6.45
C ARG A 159 -7.24 7.77 6.31
N HIS A 160 -6.95 7.15 7.45
CA HIS A 160 -6.60 5.75 7.49
C HIS A 160 -7.85 4.92 7.81
N ASN A 161 -8.00 3.77 7.14
CA ASN A 161 -9.16 2.86 7.30
C ASN A 161 -10.53 3.56 7.23
N ASP A 162 -10.63 4.62 6.44
CA ASP A 162 -11.83 5.43 6.27
C ASP A 162 -12.46 5.91 7.61
N HIS A 163 -11.61 6.28 8.57
CA HIS A 163 -11.99 6.61 9.94
C HIS A 163 -13.08 7.70 9.99
N PRO A 164 -14.26 7.44 10.62
CA PRO A 164 -15.46 8.27 10.45
C PRO A 164 -15.36 9.66 11.10
N ARG A 165 -14.50 9.80 12.13
CA ARG A 165 -14.35 11.05 12.88
C ARG A 165 -13.39 12.05 12.22
N LEU A 166 -12.67 11.67 11.17
CA LEU A 166 -11.76 12.56 10.49
C LEU A 166 -12.36 13.05 9.17
N ASP A 167 -12.37 14.38 8.99
CA ASP A 167 -13.01 15.03 7.85
C ASP A 167 -12.19 16.22 7.36
N PHE A 168 -11.43 16.02 6.31
CA PHE A 168 -10.57 17.07 5.75
C PHE A 168 -11.32 18.14 4.95
N THR A 169 -12.64 18.07 4.80
CA THR A 169 -13.41 19.22 4.27
C THR A 169 -13.36 20.41 5.21
N ARG A 170 -13.12 20.19 6.51
CA ARG A 170 -13.06 21.24 7.52
C ARG A 170 -11.87 22.18 7.39
N ILE A 171 -10.88 21.79 6.61
CA ILE A 171 -9.71 22.64 6.29
C ILE A 171 -9.72 23.13 4.84
N ALA A 172 -10.79 22.86 4.08
CA ALA A 172 -10.83 23.13 2.64
C ALA A 172 -10.64 24.63 2.29
N ASP A 173 -11.14 25.52 3.15
CA ASP A 173 -11.07 26.96 2.94
C ASP A 173 -9.72 27.59 3.34
N HIS A 174 -8.79 26.80 3.87
CA HIS A 174 -7.49 27.34 4.26
C HIS A 174 -6.64 27.68 3.03
N PRO A 175 -5.99 28.85 2.96
CA PRO A 175 -5.28 29.33 1.75
C PRO A 175 -4.20 28.39 1.22
N GLN A 176 -3.61 27.58 2.07
CA GLN A 176 -2.56 26.61 1.71
C GLN A 176 -3.12 25.22 1.41
N VAL A 177 -4.43 25.01 1.45
CA VAL A 177 -5.09 23.79 1.01
C VAL A 177 -5.58 23.98 -0.42
N HIS A 178 -4.95 23.33 -1.37
CA HIS A 178 -5.30 23.47 -2.78
C HIS A 178 -6.23 22.37 -3.29
N PHE A 179 -6.46 21.34 -2.47
CA PHE A 179 -7.45 20.31 -2.74
C PHE A 179 -7.93 19.69 -1.44
N ALA A 180 -9.25 19.57 -1.28
CA ALA A 180 -9.89 18.72 -0.30
C ALA A 180 -11.00 17.92 -0.99
N HIS A 181 -10.97 16.60 -0.84
CA HIS A 181 -11.97 15.74 -1.47
C HIS A 181 -13.34 15.99 -0.83
N PRO A 182 -14.45 16.14 -1.59
CA PRO A 182 -15.78 16.46 -1.03
C PRO A 182 -16.29 15.49 0.04
N ARG A 183 -15.80 14.25 0.05
CA ARG A 183 -16.10 13.24 1.09
C ARG A 183 -15.14 13.29 2.27
N GLY A 184 -14.21 14.23 2.33
CA GLY A 184 -13.32 14.49 3.44
C GLY A 184 -12.26 13.43 3.72
N PHE A 185 -11.97 12.50 2.82
CA PHE A 185 -11.00 11.44 3.08
C PHE A 185 -9.56 11.80 2.70
N VAL A 186 -9.33 12.84 1.93
CA VAL A 186 -8.00 13.32 1.54
C VAL A 186 -7.98 14.82 1.33
N ALA A 187 -6.88 15.45 1.75
CA ALA A 187 -6.52 16.82 1.38
C ALA A 187 -5.10 16.90 0.85
N LYS A 188 -4.81 17.92 0.05
CA LYS A 188 -3.49 18.27 -0.47
C LYS A 188 -3.17 19.70 -0.13
N THR A 189 -1.97 19.95 0.37
CA THR A 189 -1.56 21.25 0.86
C THR A 189 -0.20 21.66 0.32
N SER A 190 0.08 22.97 0.34
CA SER A 190 1.44 23.52 0.17
C SER A 190 2.17 23.73 1.49
N VAL A 191 1.56 23.32 2.61
CA VAL A 191 2.12 23.48 3.95
C VAL A 191 3.34 22.59 4.11
N THR A 192 4.43 23.17 4.64
CA THR A 192 5.65 22.48 5.07
C THR A 192 5.89 22.61 6.58
N ASP A 193 5.20 23.54 7.23
CA ASP A 193 5.26 23.74 8.68
C ASP A 193 4.53 22.62 9.42
N LEU A 194 5.24 21.92 10.29
CA LEU A 194 4.72 20.79 11.06
C LEU A 194 3.65 21.20 12.09
N ALA A 195 3.72 22.45 12.62
CA ALA A 195 2.72 22.94 13.55
C ALA A 195 1.36 23.11 12.84
N ILE A 196 1.38 23.69 11.65
CA ILE A 196 0.17 23.86 10.83
C ILE A 196 -0.38 22.49 10.39
N LEU A 197 0.48 21.54 10.00
CA LEU A 197 0.03 20.18 9.67
C LEU A 197 -0.65 19.49 10.85
N ARG A 198 -0.13 19.69 12.07
CA ARG A 198 -0.76 19.19 13.31
C ARG A 198 -2.11 19.86 13.55
N GLU A 199 -2.19 21.17 13.37
CA GLU A 199 -3.45 21.93 13.48
C GLU A 199 -4.49 21.43 12.48
N PHE A 200 -4.09 21.11 11.25
CA PHE A 200 -4.99 20.54 10.24
C PHE A 200 -5.59 19.20 10.66
N VAL A 201 -4.79 18.35 11.29
CA VAL A 201 -5.30 17.06 11.82
C VAL A 201 -6.31 17.32 12.96
N LEU A 202 -6.01 18.21 13.89
CA LEU A 202 -6.90 18.58 14.99
C LEU A 202 -8.21 19.22 14.48
N THR A 203 -8.12 20.18 13.56
CA THR A 203 -9.30 20.83 12.96
C THR A 203 -10.17 19.84 12.21
N SER A 204 -9.58 18.82 11.60
CA SER A 204 -10.29 17.79 10.85
C SER A 204 -10.95 16.72 11.74
N TRP A 205 -10.65 16.68 13.02
CA TRP A 205 -11.27 15.79 13.99
C TRP A 205 -12.66 16.29 14.37
N LYS A 206 -13.68 15.39 14.39
CA LYS A 206 -15.10 15.68 14.72
C LYS A 206 -15.39 15.45 16.19
#